data_68bcc41dd02eb7d317323826b2ed9117
#
_entry.id   68bcc41dd02eb7d317323826b2ed9117
#
_cell.length_a   1.000
_cell.length_b   1.000
_cell.length_c   1.000
_cell.angle_alpha   90.00
_cell.angle_beta   90.00
_cell.angle_gamma   90.00
#
_symmetry.space_group_name_H-M   'P 1'
#
loop_
_entity.id
_entity.type
_entity.pdbx_description
1 polymer ?
#
loop_
_entity_poly.entity_id
_entity_poly.type
_entity_poly.pdbx_seq_one_letter_code
_entity_poly.pdbx_strand_id
1 'polypeptide(L)'
;MSAPAETSIDPLGSTERRSLNQPRVLLADDRSMVLERVRSLLQPNFQVVGTADNGEDLVSEAIRLQPDVIVLDITMPMLTGIEAAHKLREARCCSKIVFLTVHAEPEFLDACFAEGALGYVTKWRLRTDLVPAISEALFDRRFISPSLCKH
;
A
#
# COMPACT_ATOMS: atom_id res chain seq x y z
N MET A 1 31.88 23.13 -1.83
CA MET A 1 31.58 22.70 -1.70
C MET A 1 30.96 22.51 -1.45
N SER A 2 30.98 22.38 -1.68
CA SER A 2 30.50 21.90 -1.54
C SER A 2 29.94 21.50 -1.56
N ALA A 3 29.94 21.30 -1.82
CA ALA A 3 29.56 20.69 -1.91
C ALA A 3 29.09 20.22 -1.95
N PRO A 4 29.30 20.28 -2.07
CA PRO A 4 28.99 19.47 -2.15
C PRO A 4 28.42 18.90 -1.98
N ALA A 5 28.48 19.11 -2.04
CA ALA A 5 28.14 18.49 -1.87
C ALA A 5 27.67 17.92 -2.03
N GLU A 6 27.94 17.91 -2.34
CA GLU A 6 27.72 17.29 -2.52
C GLU A 6 27.50 16.48 -2.44
N THR A 7 27.75 16.52 -2.49
CA THR A 7 27.72 15.68 -2.41
C THR A 7 27.72 14.78 -2.16
N SER A 8 27.98 14.57 -2.18
CA SER A 8 28.13 13.68 -1.97
C SER A 8 28.13 12.96 -1.83
N ILE A 9 28.40 13.07 -2.34
CA ILE A 9 28.42 12.33 -2.15
C ILE A 9 28.64 11.11 -2.12
N ASP A 10 28.84 10.84 -2.54
CA ASP A 10 29.02 9.47 -2.19
C ASP A 10 28.15 8.58 -3.06
N PRO A 11 28.57 7.34 -3.38
CA PRO A 11 27.75 6.45 -4.18
C PRO A 11 26.42 6.16 -3.52
N LEU A 12 26.41 6.11 -2.20
CA LEU A 12 25.19 5.89 -1.45
C LEU A 12 24.30 7.11 -1.43
N GLY A 13 24.87 8.28 -1.52
CA GLY A 13 24.10 9.50 -1.46
C GLY A 13 23.06 9.59 -2.55
N SER A 14 23.44 9.23 -3.75
CA SER A 14 22.53 9.24 -4.88
C SER A 14 21.41 8.22 -4.73
N THR A 15 21.76 7.00 -4.30
CA THR A 15 20.80 5.94 -4.09
C THR A 15 19.88 6.27 -2.92
N GLU A 16 20.43 6.78 -1.84
CA GLU A 16 19.64 7.15 -0.68
C GLU A 16 18.65 8.25 -1.02
N ARG A 17 19.06 9.23 -1.82
CA ARG A 17 18.14 10.29 -2.22
C ARG A 17 16.97 9.76 -3.02
N ARG A 18 17.22 8.79 -3.91
CA ARG A 18 16.16 8.19 -4.67
C ARG A 18 15.18 7.46 -3.75
N SER A 19 15.69 6.71 -2.78
CA SER A 19 14.85 6.01 -1.81
C SER A 19 14.03 6.98 -0.99
N LEU A 20 14.63 8.09 -0.56
CA LEU A 20 13.91 9.09 0.22
C LEU A 20 12.80 9.77 -0.59
N ASN A 21 12.98 9.86 -1.90
CA ASN A 21 11.99 10.51 -2.76
C ASN A 21 10.89 9.58 -3.22
N GLN A 22 11.10 8.27 -3.11
CA GLN A 22 10.08 7.31 -3.52
C GLN A 22 9.14 7.02 -2.34
N PRO A 23 7.83 7.02 -2.60
CA PRO A 23 6.89 6.65 -1.54
C PRO A 23 7.19 5.23 -1.06
N ARG A 24 7.05 5.04 0.25
CA ARG A 24 7.30 3.76 0.91
C ARG A 24 6.02 2.99 1.03
N VAL A 25 6.02 1.74 0.56
CA VAL A 25 4.82 0.92 0.49
C VAL A 25 5.03 -0.39 1.23
N LEU A 26 4.06 -0.73 2.08
CA LEU A 26 4.00 -2.02 2.77
C LEU A 26 2.91 -2.85 2.10
N LEU A 27 3.22 -4.11 1.79
CA LEU A 27 2.30 -5.01 1.09
C LEU A 27 1.83 -6.11 2.03
N ALA A 28 0.56 -6.50 1.93
CA ALA A 28 0.04 -7.62 2.72
C ALA A 28 -0.91 -8.46 1.89
N ASP A 29 -0.59 -9.74 1.77
CA ASP A 29 -1.42 -10.73 1.08
C ASP A 29 -0.89 -12.10 1.49
N ASP A 30 -1.78 -13.07 1.71
CA ASP A 30 -1.33 -14.41 2.09
C ASP A 30 -0.86 -15.24 0.90
N ARG A 31 -0.89 -14.70 -0.31
CA ARG A 31 -0.41 -15.38 -1.50
C ARG A 31 0.90 -14.75 -1.95
N SER A 32 1.97 -15.54 -1.85
CA SER A 32 3.31 -15.04 -2.19
C SER A 32 3.41 -14.60 -3.65
N MET A 33 2.67 -15.25 -4.56
CA MET A 33 2.69 -14.88 -5.97
C MET A 33 2.12 -13.48 -6.19
N VAL A 34 1.09 -13.13 -5.43
CA VAL A 34 0.52 -11.79 -5.51
C VAL A 34 1.53 -10.77 -5.01
N LEU A 35 2.18 -11.05 -3.88
CA LEU A 35 3.20 -10.15 -3.33
C LEU A 35 4.32 -9.89 -4.32
N GLU A 36 4.79 -10.95 -4.99
CA GLU A 36 5.86 -10.78 -5.97
C GLU A 36 5.42 -9.97 -7.18
N ARG A 37 4.21 -10.23 -7.65
CA ARG A 37 3.69 -9.49 -8.80
C ARG A 37 3.52 -8.02 -8.48
N VAL A 38 2.99 -7.71 -7.32
CA VAL A 38 2.81 -6.33 -6.88
C VAL A 38 4.16 -5.65 -6.70
N ARG A 39 5.11 -6.34 -6.05
CA ARG A 39 6.44 -5.79 -5.87
C ARG A 39 7.08 -5.43 -7.21
N SER A 40 7.01 -6.35 -8.18
CA SER A 40 7.59 -6.08 -9.51
C SER A 40 6.94 -4.89 -10.19
N LEU A 41 5.63 -4.76 -10.03
CA LEU A 41 4.90 -3.64 -10.63
C LEU A 41 5.28 -2.31 -10.00
N LEU A 42 5.51 -2.29 -8.70
CA LEU A 42 5.72 -1.04 -7.97
C LEU A 42 7.18 -0.59 -7.92
N GLN A 43 8.14 -1.51 -7.96
CA GLN A 43 9.55 -1.17 -7.73
C GLN A 43 10.13 -0.06 -8.61
N PRO A 44 9.72 0.10 -9.85
CA PRO A 44 10.29 1.22 -10.61
C PRO A 44 10.02 2.60 -10.01
N ASN A 45 8.89 2.77 -9.31
CA ASN A 45 8.47 4.08 -8.84
C ASN A 45 8.25 4.18 -7.34
N PHE A 46 8.21 3.05 -6.64
CA PHE A 46 7.93 3.01 -5.21
C PHE A 46 8.93 2.13 -4.50
N GLN A 47 9.16 2.42 -3.22
CA GLN A 47 10.02 1.60 -2.39
C GLN A 47 9.15 0.64 -1.58
N VAL A 48 9.22 -0.66 -1.87
CA VAL A 48 8.52 -1.66 -1.09
C VAL A 48 9.37 -1.93 0.15
N VAL A 49 8.89 -1.51 1.31
CA VAL A 49 9.68 -1.58 2.54
C VAL A 49 9.45 -2.85 3.33
N GLY A 50 8.42 -3.61 2.99
CA GLY A 50 8.17 -4.88 3.67
C GLY A 50 6.95 -5.57 3.13
N THR A 51 6.76 -6.82 3.55
CA THR A 51 5.58 -7.60 3.20
C THR A 51 5.10 -8.34 4.45
N ALA A 52 3.81 -8.64 4.47
CA ALA A 52 3.20 -9.43 5.52
C ALA A 52 2.22 -10.40 4.87
N ASP A 53 2.05 -11.59 5.48
CA ASP A 53 1.14 -12.60 4.93
C ASP A 53 -0.09 -12.82 5.81
N ASN A 54 -0.27 -12.00 6.81
CA ASN A 54 -1.44 -12.08 7.69
C ASN A 54 -1.68 -10.70 8.31
N GLY A 55 -2.87 -10.53 8.87
CA GLY A 55 -3.27 -9.21 9.38
C GLY A 55 -2.53 -8.77 10.63
N GLU A 56 -2.14 -9.72 11.50
CA GLU A 56 -1.43 -9.35 12.72
C GLU A 56 -0.03 -8.82 12.41
N ASP A 57 0.69 -9.52 11.54
CA ASP A 57 2.03 -9.07 11.13
C ASP A 57 1.93 -7.75 10.39
N LEU A 58 0.88 -7.57 9.59
CA LEU A 58 0.67 -6.31 8.90
C LEU A 58 0.58 -5.15 9.87
N VAL A 59 -0.22 -5.28 10.91
CA VAL A 59 -0.39 -4.22 11.90
C VAL A 59 0.95 -3.91 12.57
N SER A 60 1.67 -4.95 13.01
CA SER A 60 2.97 -4.77 13.66
C SER A 60 3.96 -4.08 12.75
N GLU A 61 4.04 -4.53 11.49
CA GLU A 61 5.00 -3.94 10.55
C GLU A 61 4.63 -2.52 10.16
N ALA A 62 3.34 -2.22 10.05
CA ALA A 62 2.91 -0.87 9.72
C ALA A 62 3.29 0.11 10.84
N ILE A 63 3.12 -0.31 12.08
CA ILE A 63 3.47 0.54 13.22
C ILE A 63 4.99 0.73 13.28
N ARG A 64 5.74 -0.33 13.00
CA ARG A 64 7.21 -0.27 13.04
C ARG A 64 7.79 0.56 11.89
N LEU A 65 7.28 0.36 10.68
CA LEU A 65 7.86 0.94 9.48
C LEU A 65 7.30 2.31 9.13
N GLN A 66 6.07 2.61 9.55
CA GLN A 66 5.39 3.86 9.21
C GLN A 66 5.44 4.13 7.71
N PRO A 67 4.91 3.22 6.88
CA PRO A 67 4.95 3.43 5.43
C PRO A 67 4.01 4.57 5.01
N ASP A 68 4.23 5.07 3.81
CA ASP A 68 3.32 6.08 3.26
C ASP A 68 2.00 5.46 2.83
N VAL A 69 2.06 4.25 2.25
CA VAL A 69 0.88 3.55 1.76
C VAL A 69 0.96 2.08 2.17
N ILE A 70 -0.17 1.52 2.51
CA ILE A 70 -0.31 0.08 2.76
C ILE A 70 -1.25 -0.47 1.69
N VAL A 71 -0.80 -1.50 0.96
CA VAL A 71 -1.63 -2.24 0.00
C VAL A 71 -1.91 -3.59 0.62
N LEU A 72 -3.18 -3.92 0.82
CA LEU A 72 -3.54 -5.13 1.53
C LEU A 72 -4.78 -5.79 0.97
N ASP A 73 -4.85 -7.10 1.13
CA ASP A 73 -6.02 -7.88 0.79
C ASP A 73 -7.02 -7.89 1.96
N ILE A 74 -8.26 -8.18 1.66
CA ILE A 74 -9.30 -8.32 2.68
C ILE A 74 -9.16 -9.68 3.38
N THR A 75 -8.99 -10.75 2.62
CA THR A 75 -8.98 -12.11 3.17
C THR A 75 -7.56 -12.54 3.50
N MET A 76 -7.23 -12.54 4.78
CA MET A 76 -5.94 -12.99 5.27
C MET A 76 -6.15 -13.75 6.57
N PRO A 77 -5.26 -14.71 6.89
CA PRO A 77 -5.39 -15.45 8.15
C PRO A 77 -5.11 -14.57 9.35
N MET A 78 -5.55 -15.02 10.48
CA MET A 78 -5.36 -14.44 11.82
C MET A 78 -6.18 -13.17 12.01
N LEU A 79 -6.10 -12.23 11.08
CA LEU A 79 -6.82 -10.97 11.14
C LEU A 79 -7.12 -10.57 9.70
N THR A 80 -8.36 -10.27 9.38
CA THR A 80 -8.70 -9.86 8.02
C THR A 80 -8.12 -8.48 7.72
N GLY A 81 -8.06 -8.13 6.43
CA GLY A 81 -7.57 -6.81 6.04
C GLY A 81 -8.42 -5.67 6.59
N ILE A 82 -9.73 -5.87 6.66
CA ILE A 82 -10.63 -4.84 7.21
C ILE A 82 -10.39 -4.68 8.71
N GLU A 83 -10.23 -5.80 9.42
CA GLU A 83 -9.91 -5.74 10.85
C GLU A 83 -8.55 -5.10 11.09
N ALA A 84 -7.58 -5.40 10.23
CA ALA A 84 -6.26 -4.78 10.32
C ALA A 84 -6.35 -3.27 10.11
N ALA A 85 -7.12 -2.85 9.11
CA ALA A 85 -7.31 -1.42 8.85
C ALA A 85 -7.95 -0.73 10.05
N HIS A 86 -8.91 -1.39 10.69
CA HIS A 86 -9.55 -0.85 11.90
C HIS A 86 -8.53 -0.67 13.02
N LYS A 87 -7.69 -1.68 13.24
CA LYS A 87 -6.66 -1.58 14.29
C LYS A 87 -5.65 -0.48 14.00
N LEU A 88 -5.29 -0.31 12.74
CA LEU A 88 -4.37 0.75 12.35
C LEU A 88 -4.98 2.13 12.59
N ARG A 89 -6.26 2.28 12.30
CA ARG A 89 -6.96 3.53 12.56
C ARG A 89 -7.02 3.81 14.05
N GLU A 90 -7.31 2.80 14.87
CA GLU A 90 -7.30 2.96 16.33
C GLU A 90 -5.92 3.35 16.85
N ALA A 91 -4.87 2.83 16.25
CA ALA A 91 -3.50 3.16 16.61
C ALA A 91 -3.04 4.50 16.03
N ARG A 92 -3.92 5.20 15.31
CA ARG A 92 -3.63 6.49 14.68
C ARG A 92 -2.47 6.41 13.69
N CYS A 93 -2.41 5.30 12.97
CA CYS A 93 -1.44 5.13 11.90
C CYS A 93 -1.79 6.07 10.75
N CYS A 94 -0.80 6.80 10.26
CA CYS A 94 -1.02 7.82 9.24
C CYS A 94 -0.92 7.27 7.82
N SER A 95 -0.60 5.99 7.65
CA SER A 95 -0.45 5.40 6.32
C SER A 95 -1.76 5.43 5.55
N LYS A 96 -1.68 5.71 4.26
CA LYS A 96 -2.84 5.63 3.38
C LYS A 96 -3.11 4.16 3.07
N ILE A 97 -4.37 3.77 2.96
CA ILE A 97 -4.74 2.36 2.79
C ILE A 97 -5.39 2.16 1.43
N VAL A 98 -4.86 1.20 0.68
CA VAL A 98 -5.40 0.77 -0.61
C VAL A 98 -5.64 -0.73 -0.53
N PHE A 99 -6.89 -1.15 -0.72
CA PHE A 99 -7.22 -2.56 -0.75
C PHE A 99 -7.01 -3.12 -2.15
N LEU A 100 -6.43 -4.31 -2.23
CA LEU A 100 -6.25 -5.06 -3.46
C LEU A 100 -6.86 -6.43 -3.23
N THR A 101 -8.01 -6.72 -3.83
CA THR A 101 -8.79 -7.88 -3.44
C THR A 101 -9.57 -8.49 -4.59
N VAL A 102 -9.96 -9.75 -4.43
CA VAL A 102 -10.86 -10.41 -5.40
C VAL A 102 -12.33 -10.11 -5.12
N HIS A 103 -12.64 -9.50 -3.98
CA HIS A 103 -14.04 -9.22 -3.62
C HIS A 103 -14.54 -8.01 -4.39
N ALA A 104 -15.74 -8.13 -4.93
CA ALA A 104 -16.36 -7.04 -5.69
C ALA A 104 -17.73 -6.64 -5.14
N GLU A 105 -18.15 -7.27 -4.04
CA GLU A 105 -19.45 -7.00 -3.44
C GLU A 105 -19.45 -5.63 -2.78
N PRO A 106 -20.55 -4.87 -2.91
CA PRO A 106 -20.64 -3.52 -2.32
C PRO A 106 -20.39 -3.52 -0.81
N GLU A 107 -20.75 -4.59 -0.11
CA GLU A 107 -20.56 -4.67 1.34
C GLU A 107 -19.10 -4.56 1.72
N PHE A 108 -18.21 -5.20 0.95
CA PHE A 108 -16.77 -5.10 1.22
C PHE A 108 -16.25 -3.70 0.92
N LEU A 109 -16.71 -3.13 -0.17
CA LEU A 109 -16.31 -1.78 -0.55
C LEU A 109 -16.69 -0.78 0.55
N ASP A 110 -17.94 -0.86 1.01
CA ASP A 110 -18.43 0.05 2.05
C ASP A 110 -17.67 -0.15 3.35
N ALA A 111 -17.39 -1.41 3.72
CA ALA A 111 -16.66 -1.70 4.96
C ALA A 111 -15.23 -1.15 4.90
N CYS A 112 -14.58 -1.26 3.75
CA CYS A 112 -13.22 -0.75 3.59
C CYS A 112 -13.18 0.76 3.72
N PHE A 113 -14.08 1.46 3.06
CA PHE A 113 -14.11 2.92 3.15
C PHE A 113 -14.53 3.40 4.52
N ALA A 114 -15.36 2.64 5.23
CA ALA A 114 -15.73 2.97 6.60
C ALA A 114 -14.51 2.97 7.53
N GLU A 115 -13.49 2.19 7.20
CA GLU A 115 -12.25 2.15 7.98
C GLU A 115 -11.19 3.12 7.44
N GLY A 116 -11.57 4.01 6.56
CA GLY A 116 -10.68 5.07 6.10
C GLY A 116 -9.84 4.73 4.89
N ALA A 117 -10.14 3.63 4.20
CA ALA A 117 -9.41 3.31 2.97
C ALA A 117 -9.61 4.38 1.92
N LEU A 118 -8.58 4.61 1.12
CA LEU A 118 -8.65 5.56 0.00
C LEU A 118 -8.69 4.85 -1.35
N GLY A 119 -8.25 3.60 -1.43
CA GLY A 119 -8.26 2.87 -2.67
C GLY A 119 -8.90 1.50 -2.55
N TYR A 120 -9.58 1.09 -3.62
CA TYR A 120 -10.17 -0.25 -3.70
C TYR A 120 -9.95 -0.76 -5.12
N VAL A 121 -9.03 -1.71 -5.27
CA VAL A 121 -8.61 -2.24 -6.56
C VAL A 121 -8.91 -3.73 -6.59
N THR A 122 -9.56 -4.19 -7.66
CA THR A 122 -9.79 -5.63 -7.83
C THR A 122 -8.54 -6.28 -8.41
N LYS A 123 -8.25 -7.52 -7.97
CA LYS A 123 -7.00 -8.18 -8.35
C LYS A 123 -6.88 -8.41 -9.85
N TRP A 124 -7.98 -8.57 -10.56
CA TRP A 124 -7.92 -8.75 -12.01
C TRP A 124 -7.61 -7.46 -12.76
N ARG A 125 -7.64 -6.30 -12.07
CA ARG A 125 -7.23 -5.04 -12.67
C ARG A 125 -5.96 -4.49 -12.05
N LEU A 126 -5.21 -5.35 -11.40
CA LEU A 126 -3.97 -5.00 -10.71
C LEU A 126 -3.03 -4.18 -11.59
N ARG A 127 -2.83 -4.63 -12.84
CA ARG A 127 -1.82 -4.03 -13.71
C ARG A 127 -2.18 -2.62 -14.18
N THR A 128 -3.47 -2.33 -14.26
CA THR A 128 -3.91 -1.02 -14.76
C THR A 128 -4.33 -0.08 -13.65
N ASP A 129 -4.78 -0.61 -12.51
CA ASP A 129 -5.43 0.23 -11.51
C ASP A 129 -4.59 0.48 -10.26
N LEU A 130 -3.62 -0.39 -9.93
CA LEU A 130 -2.96 -0.28 -8.63
C LEU A 130 -2.09 0.97 -8.51
N VAL A 131 -1.26 1.24 -9.50
CA VAL A 131 -0.39 2.43 -9.46
C VAL A 131 -1.21 3.71 -9.40
N PRO A 132 -2.25 3.87 -10.25
CA PRO A 132 -3.11 5.05 -10.11
C PRO A 132 -3.78 5.14 -8.74
N ALA A 133 -4.22 4.02 -8.17
CA ALA A 133 -4.87 4.03 -6.86
C ALA A 133 -3.91 4.52 -5.78
N ILE A 134 -2.66 4.04 -5.81
CA ILE A 134 -1.66 4.48 -4.84
C ILE A 134 -1.37 5.96 -5.01
N SER A 135 -1.22 6.41 -6.25
CA SER A 135 -0.94 7.82 -6.52
C SER A 135 -2.07 8.72 -6.02
N GLU A 136 -3.32 8.31 -6.24
CA GLU A 136 -4.45 9.08 -5.74
C GLU A 136 -4.50 9.09 -4.22
N ALA A 137 -4.22 7.95 -3.58
CA ALA A 137 -4.22 7.85 -2.13
C ALA A 137 -3.18 8.78 -1.51
N LEU A 138 -2.03 8.93 -2.14
CA LEU A 138 -0.98 9.82 -1.64
C LEU A 138 -1.45 11.28 -1.61
N PHE A 139 -2.43 11.64 -2.41
CA PHE A 139 -3.02 12.97 -2.42
C PHE A 139 -4.37 13.00 -1.69
N ASP A 140 -4.64 12.00 -0.87
CA ASP A 140 -5.89 11.88 -0.10
C ASP A 140 -7.13 11.83 -0.99
N ARG A 141 -6.99 11.27 -2.19
CA ARG A 141 -8.10 11.11 -3.12
C ARG A 141 -8.48 9.65 -3.23
N ARG A 142 -9.76 9.39 -3.39
CA ARG A 142 -10.28 8.04 -3.51
C ARG A 142 -10.11 7.50 -4.92
N PHE A 143 -9.85 6.20 -4.99
CA PHE A 143 -9.81 5.48 -6.25
C PHE A 143 -10.57 4.16 -6.09
N ILE A 144 -11.51 3.89 -6.99
CA ILE A 144 -12.24 2.64 -7.03
C ILE A 144 -12.09 2.08 -8.43
N SER A 145 -11.76 0.78 -8.55
CA SER A 145 -11.67 0.15 -9.87
C SER A 145 -12.92 0.47 -10.69
N PRO A 146 -12.77 0.92 -11.94
CA PRO A 146 -13.92 1.41 -12.72
C PRO A 146 -15.06 0.44 -12.86
N SER A 147 -14.77 -0.86 -12.89
CA SER A 147 -15.82 -1.87 -13.01
C SER A 147 -16.79 -1.83 -11.83
N LEU A 148 -16.37 -1.29 -10.68
CA LEU A 148 -17.22 -1.21 -9.49
C LEU A 148 -17.99 0.09 -9.41
N CYS A 149 -17.61 1.09 -10.18
CA CYS A 149 -18.24 2.40 -10.15
C CYS A 149 -19.54 2.48 -10.93
N LYS A 150 -19.94 1.40 -11.60
CA LYS A 150 -21.10 1.40 -12.47
C LYS A 150 -22.40 1.09 -11.75
N HIS A 151 -22.38 0.98 -10.47
CA HIS A 151 -23.57 0.60 -9.70
C HIS A 151 -24.11 1.75 -8.89
#